data_8a31fc0a3c0b96d10a5aa26047017b5b
#
_entry.id   8a31fc0a3c0b96d10a5aa26047017b5b
#
_cell.length_a   1.000
_cell.length_b   1.000
_cell.length_c   1.000
_cell.angle_alpha   90.00
_cell.angle_beta   90.00
_cell.angle_gamma   90.00
#
_symmetry.space_group_name_H-M   'P 1'
#
loop_
_entity.id
_entity.type
_entity.pdbx_description
1 polymer ?
#
loop_
_entity_poly.entity_id
_entity_poly.type
_entity_poly.pdbx_seq_one_letter_code
_entity_poly.pdbx_strand_id
1 'polypeptide(L)'
;MTDAHGGTRPEAGMGGGPRPSGGGSRPRRDRREQTRTALLAAAERLWAERGIHGASLDDIAAAAGLTKGAVYSNFAGKTDLLLALMERITSDRTRPDVCDELRTAGEDTDRTGRSSHRQDTADGPRRLALLLVEFWLYGMRDYAAGWRIADWYAERRAQLAAELEPADGIAPADRATLTLALDVGLAFQHLLDPARVPADLYT
;
A
#
# COMPACT_ATOMS: atom_id res chain seq x y z
N MET A 1 -90.36 22.51 12.76
CA MET A 1 -90.35 22.53 11.27
C MET A 1 -88.90 22.53 10.88
N THR A 2 -88.43 21.30 10.57
CA THR A 2 -87.83 20.89 9.31
C THR A 2 -86.48 21.61 9.00
N ASP A 3 -85.35 21.08 8.72
CA ASP A 3 -85.03 19.75 8.23
C ASP A 3 -83.57 19.49 8.37
N ALA A 4 -83.23 18.24 8.49
CA ALA A 4 -81.90 17.67 8.47
C ALA A 4 -81.23 17.77 7.11
N HIS A 5 -79.92 17.90 7.02
CA HIS A 5 -79.16 17.18 5.98
C HIS A 5 -77.78 16.86 6.45
N GLY A 6 -77.56 15.57 6.57
CA GLY A 6 -76.23 14.97 6.82
C GLY A 6 -75.34 15.06 5.60
N GLY A 7 -74.06 15.20 5.88
CA GLY A 7 -73.02 15.10 4.89
C GLY A 7 -71.86 14.35 5.51
N THR A 8 -71.85 13.06 5.23
CA THR A 8 -70.74 12.13 5.56
C THR A 8 -69.45 12.52 4.79
N ARG A 9 -68.36 12.81 5.50
CA ARG A 9 -66.99 12.88 4.96
C ARG A 9 -66.41 11.48 4.84
N PRO A 10 -65.81 11.12 3.72
CA PRO A 10 -64.97 9.91 3.68
C PRO A 10 -63.61 10.16 4.27
N GLU A 11 -63.19 9.29 5.19
CA GLU A 11 -61.85 9.21 5.71
C GLU A 11 -60.89 8.77 4.61
N ALA A 12 -59.87 9.64 4.29
CA ALA A 12 -58.76 9.28 3.45
C ALA A 12 -57.69 8.55 4.29
N GLY A 13 -57.57 7.25 4.06
CA GLY A 13 -56.53 6.43 4.66
C GLY A 13 -55.14 6.93 4.31
N MET A 14 -54.35 7.26 5.35
CA MET A 14 -52.91 7.49 5.23
C MET A 14 -52.20 6.14 5.09
N GLY A 15 -51.86 5.78 3.86
CA GLY A 15 -50.89 4.75 3.55
C GLY A 15 -49.48 5.26 3.87
N GLY A 16 -49.00 4.95 5.07
CA GLY A 16 -47.62 5.11 5.44
C GLY A 16 -46.78 4.05 4.76
N GLY A 17 -46.26 4.34 3.56
CA GLY A 17 -45.21 3.52 2.93
C GLY A 17 -43.93 3.58 3.73
N PRO A 18 -43.21 2.46 3.88
CA PRO A 18 -41.91 2.46 4.59
C PRO A 18 -40.91 3.32 3.81
N ARG A 19 -40.32 4.30 4.49
CA ARG A 19 -39.19 5.07 3.99
C ARG A 19 -37.99 4.11 3.79
N PRO A 20 -37.31 4.11 2.65
CA PRO A 20 -36.10 3.34 2.49
C PRO A 20 -34.99 3.97 3.35
N SER A 21 -34.75 3.40 4.53
CA SER A 21 -33.59 3.64 5.34
C SER A 21 -32.44 2.81 4.78
N GLY A 22 -31.37 3.45 4.31
CA GLY A 22 -30.11 2.76 4.06
C GLY A 22 -29.49 3.00 2.70
N GLY A 23 -28.60 3.99 2.59
CA GLY A 23 -27.84 4.20 1.36
C GLY A 23 -26.75 5.27 1.44
N GLY A 24 -26.48 5.86 2.61
CA GLY A 24 -25.57 7.01 2.71
C GLY A 24 -24.09 6.71 2.96
N SER A 25 -23.68 5.49 3.29
CA SER A 25 -22.31 5.20 3.72
C SER A 25 -21.37 4.68 2.63
N ARG A 26 -21.89 3.94 1.62
CA ARG A 26 -21.08 3.39 0.52
C ARG A 26 -20.36 4.46 -0.32
N PRO A 27 -21.01 5.47 -0.89
CA PRO A 27 -20.31 6.43 -1.76
C PRO A 27 -19.23 7.27 -1.06
N ARG A 28 -19.36 7.53 0.24
CA ARG A 28 -18.35 8.26 1.02
C ARG A 28 -17.11 7.41 1.33
N ARG A 29 -17.30 6.13 1.61
CA ARG A 29 -16.23 5.18 1.88
C ARG A 29 -15.42 4.92 0.60
N ASP A 30 -16.10 4.71 -0.52
CA ASP A 30 -15.46 4.47 -1.82
C ASP A 30 -14.62 5.68 -2.26
N ARG A 31 -15.13 6.91 -2.06
CA ARG A 31 -14.38 8.14 -2.38
C ARG A 31 -13.15 8.31 -1.49
N ARG A 32 -13.25 7.97 -0.21
CA ARG A 32 -12.10 8.04 0.70
C ARG A 32 -11.02 7.03 0.31
N GLU A 33 -11.42 5.81 -0.05
CA GLU A 33 -10.50 4.76 -0.50
C GLU A 33 -9.82 5.16 -1.82
N GLN A 34 -10.54 5.70 -2.78
CA GLN A 34 -9.99 6.24 -4.02
C GLN A 34 -8.97 7.36 -3.75
N THR A 35 -9.30 8.29 -2.85
CA THR A 35 -8.38 9.35 -2.42
C THR A 35 -7.10 8.79 -1.80
N ARG A 36 -7.25 7.82 -0.91
CA ARG A 36 -6.12 7.14 -0.25
C ARG A 36 -5.22 6.43 -1.26
N THR A 37 -5.80 5.69 -2.20
CA THR A 37 -5.10 4.99 -3.27
C THR A 37 -4.33 5.97 -4.17
N ALA A 38 -4.95 7.08 -4.57
CA ALA A 38 -4.28 8.11 -5.38
C ALA A 38 -3.09 8.75 -4.66
N LEU A 39 -3.22 9.04 -3.36
CA LEU A 39 -2.13 9.57 -2.53
C LEU A 39 -0.98 8.58 -2.40
N LEU A 40 -1.26 7.31 -2.17
CA LEU A 40 -0.24 6.27 -2.07
C LEU A 40 0.49 6.08 -3.40
N ALA A 41 -0.19 6.11 -4.53
CA ALA A 41 0.44 6.01 -5.85
C ALA A 41 1.33 7.23 -6.17
N ALA A 42 0.91 8.44 -5.79
CA ALA A 42 1.72 9.64 -5.95
C ALA A 42 2.96 9.63 -5.04
N ALA A 43 2.80 9.17 -3.78
CA ALA A 43 3.90 9.02 -2.82
C ALA A 43 4.95 8.01 -3.32
N GLU A 44 4.52 6.85 -3.79
CA GLU A 44 5.37 5.80 -4.37
C GLU A 44 6.28 6.36 -5.46
N ARG A 45 5.69 7.06 -6.43
CA ARG A 45 6.44 7.64 -7.54
C ARG A 45 7.42 8.73 -7.07
N LEU A 46 6.93 9.73 -6.32
CA LEU A 46 7.75 10.88 -5.92
C LEU A 46 8.88 10.49 -4.97
N TRP A 47 8.63 9.57 -4.05
CA TRP A 47 9.66 9.14 -3.11
C TRP A 47 10.71 8.22 -3.75
N ALA A 48 10.32 7.42 -4.74
CA ALA A 48 11.30 6.66 -5.52
C ALA A 48 12.18 7.57 -6.41
N GLU A 49 11.62 8.68 -6.94
CA GLU A 49 12.35 9.63 -7.79
C GLU A 49 13.24 10.60 -7.01
N ARG A 50 12.78 11.08 -5.85
CA ARG A 50 13.36 12.23 -5.12
C ARG A 50 13.79 11.90 -3.70
N GLY A 51 13.55 10.68 -3.24
CA GLY A 51 13.70 10.28 -1.85
C GLY A 51 12.60 10.83 -0.94
N ILE A 52 12.47 10.25 0.25
CA ILE A 52 11.44 10.65 1.22
C ILE A 52 11.63 12.11 1.67
N HIS A 53 12.87 12.56 1.84
CA HIS A 53 13.15 13.96 2.23
C HIS A 53 12.95 14.94 1.07
N GLY A 54 13.08 14.50 -0.19
CA GLY A 54 12.99 15.33 -1.38
C GLY A 54 11.56 15.65 -1.84
N ALA A 55 10.53 14.99 -1.29
CA ALA A 55 9.13 15.27 -1.60
C ALA A 55 8.31 15.50 -0.33
N SER A 56 7.60 16.63 -0.27
CA SER A 56 6.70 16.99 0.82
C SER A 56 5.32 16.33 0.65
N LEU A 57 4.50 16.36 1.72
CA LEU A 57 3.10 15.93 1.64
C LEU A 57 2.28 16.83 0.69
N ASP A 58 2.66 18.09 0.55
CA ASP A 58 2.02 19.04 -0.37
C ASP A 58 2.35 18.69 -1.84
N ASP A 59 3.60 18.29 -2.13
CA ASP A 59 3.99 17.79 -3.45
C ASP A 59 3.23 16.52 -3.82
N ILE A 60 3.04 15.62 -2.87
CA ILE A 60 2.26 14.39 -3.06
C ILE A 60 0.79 14.70 -3.34
N ALA A 61 0.19 15.63 -2.59
CA ALA A 61 -1.18 16.10 -2.84
C ALA A 61 -1.32 16.64 -4.25
N ALA A 62 -0.42 17.54 -4.65
CA ALA A 62 -0.42 18.16 -5.98
C ALA A 62 -0.25 17.10 -7.09
N ALA A 63 0.67 16.14 -6.91
CA ALA A 63 0.90 15.07 -7.88
C ALA A 63 -0.28 14.09 -8.00
N ALA A 64 -1.10 13.95 -6.95
CA ALA A 64 -2.33 13.18 -6.95
C ALA A 64 -3.54 13.97 -7.50
N GLY A 65 -3.39 15.26 -7.85
CA GLY A 65 -4.50 16.12 -8.24
C GLY A 65 -5.46 16.44 -7.08
N LEU A 66 -4.96 16.41 -5.84
CA LEU A 66 -5.75 16.56 -4.62
C LEU A 66 -5.30 17.77 -3.81
N THR A 67 -6.13 18.20 -2.86
CA THR A 67 -5.80 19.27 -1.95
C THR A 67 -4.90 18.81 -0.80
N LYS A 68 -4.13 19.73 -0.21
CA LYS A 68 -3.38 19.50 1.04
C LYS A 68 -4.25 18.90 2.15
N GLY A 69 -5.47 19.39 2.31
CA GLY A 69 -6.45 18.88 3.28
C GLY A 69 -6.80 17.40 3.07
N ALA A 70 -6.78 16.93 1.82
CA ALA A 70 -7.04 15.52 1.52
C ALA A 70 -5.94 14.59 2.07
N VAL A 71 -4.67 15.03 2.10
CA VAL A 71 -3.58 14.25 2.73
C VAL A 71 -3.81 14.15 4.22
N TYR A 72 -3.98 15.27 4.91
CA TYR A 72 -4.11 15.29 6.38
C TYR A 72 -5.40 14.67 6.92
N SER A 73 -6.44 14.56 6.07
CA SER A 73 -7.65 13.80 6.41
C SER A 73 -7.48 12.26 6.29
N ASN A 74 -6.44 11.80 5.61
CA ASN A 74 -6.17 10.38 5.38
C ASN A 74 -4.94 9.85 6.13
N PHE A 75 -3.96 10.70 6.42
CA PHE A 75 -2.69 10.33 7.05
C PHE A 75 -2.30 11.37 8.09
N ALA A 76 -1.87 10.92 9.27
CA ALA A 76 -1.43 11.79 10.36
C ALA A 76 -0.14 12.55 10.04
N GLY A 77 0.65 12.08 9.08
CA GLY A 77 1.90 12.68 8.67
C GLY A 77 2.68 11.83 7.67
N LYS A 78 3.91 12.26 7.38
CA LYS A 78 4.78 11.60 6.39
C LYS A 78 5.08 10.14 6.75
N THR A 79 5.38 9.85 8.02
CA THR A 79 5.64 8.49 8.50
C THR A 79 4.41 7.59 8.36
N ASP A 80 3.21 8.12 8.63
CA ASP A 80 1.97 7.38 8.50
C ASP A 80 1.66 7.01 7.03
N LEU A 81 1.86 7.95 6.12
CA LEU A 81 1.74 7.70 4.68
C LEU A 81 2.78 6.69 4.20
N LEU A 82 4.02 6.75 4.71
CA LEU A 82 5.10 5.83 4.35
C LEU A 82 4.79 4.40 4.80
N LEU A 83 4.37 4.21 6.06
CA LEU A 83 4.00 2.90 6.59
C LEU A 83 2.79 2.32 5.82
N ALA A 84 1.80 3.15 5.50
CA ALA A 84 0.66 2.72 4.69
C ALA A 84 1.07 2.33 3.25
N LEU A 85 2.07 2.99 2.69
CA LEU A 85 2.64 2.62 1.38
C LEU A 85 3.35 1.27 1.47
N MET A 86 4.20 1.08 2.47
CA MET A 86 4.92 -0.18 2.68
C MET A 86 3.95 -1.34 2.91
N GLU A 87 2.92 -1.13 3.74
CA GLU A 87 1.86 -2.11 3.96
C GLU A 87 1.15 -2.48 2.65
N ARG A 88 0.77 -1.50 1.83
CA ARG A 88 0.16 -1.76 0.52
C ARG A 88 1.04 -2.60 -0.39
N ILE A 89 2.33 -2.27 -0.46
CA ILE A 89 3.30 -2.97 -1.31
C ILE A 89 3.48 -4.42 -0.85
N THR A 90 3.52 -4.67 0.46
CA THR A 90 3.79 -5.99 1.02
C THR A 90 2.54 -6.85 1.24
N SER A 91 1.33 -6.26 1.25
CA SER A 91 0.05 -6.99 1.43
C SER A 91 -0.63 -7.32 0.10
N ASP A 92 -0.17 -6.77 -1.00
CA ASP A 92 -0.76 -7.03 -2.32
C ASP A 92 -0.32 -8.40 -2.82
N ARG A 93 -1.11 -9.43 -2.46
CA ARG A 93 -0.90 -10.82 -2.89
C ARG A 93 -1.05 -11.04 -4.40
N THR A 94 -1.52 -10.05 -5.14
CA THR A 94 -1.60 -10.09 -6.62
C THR A 94 -0.31 -9.59 -7.26
N ARG A 95 0.52 -8.88 -6.50
CA ARG A 95 1.91 -8.59 -6.84
C ARG A 95 2.75 -9.78 -6.39
N PRO A 96 3.67 -10.25 -7.21
CA PRO A 96 4.73 -11.13 -6.72
C PRO A 96 5.35 -10.46 -5.48
N ASP A 97 5.81 -11.26 -4.52
CA ASP A 97 6.47 -10.73 -3.32
C ASP A 97 7.50 -9.68 -3.76
N VAL A 98 7.71 -8.65 -2.94
CA VAL A 98 8.70 -7.59 -3.22
C VAL A 98 10.01 -8.18 -3.72
N CYS A 99 10.41 -9.30 -3.12
CA CYS A 99 11.59 -10.04 -3.54
C CYS A 99 11.40 -10.75 -4.88
N ASP A 100 10.22 -11.24 -5.22
CA ASP A 100 9.91 -11.83 -6.52
C ASP A 100 9.86 -10.78 -7.63
N GLU A 101 9.32 -9.59 -7.39
CA GLU A 101 9.39 -8.47 -8.33
C GLU A 101 10.83 -8.04 -8.58
N LEU A 102 11.65 -7.99 -7.53
CA LEU A 102 13.06 -7.65 -7.65
C LEU A 102 13.86 -8.73 -8.38
N ARG A 103 13.48 -10.01 -8.25
CA ARG A 103 14.10 -11.16 -8.93
C ARG A 103 13.75 -11.21 -10.41
N THR A 104 12.48 -11.04 -10.77
CA THR A 104 12.03 -11.13 -12.17
C THR A 104 12.49 -9.97 -13.05
N ALA A 105 12.90 -8.86 -12.46
CA ALA A 105 13.45 -7.72 -13.21
C ALA A 105 14.76 -8.02 -13.93
N GLY A 106 15.56 -8.97 -13.45
CA GLY A 106 16.83 -9.35 -14.07
C GLY A 106 16.68 -10.23 -15.31
N GLU A 107 15.61 -11.00 -15.43
CA GLU A 107 15.40 -11.94 -16.52
C GLU A 107 14.98 -11.28 -17.84
N ASP A 108 14.35 -10.10 -17.79
CA ASP A 108 13.84 -9.41 -18.98
C ASP A 108 14.89 -8.58 -19.73
N THR A 109 16.11 -8.46 -19.23
CA THR A 109 17.16 -7.63 -19.85
C THR A 109 17.83 -8.30 -21.07
N ASP A 110 17.66 -9.62 -21.26
CA ASP A 110 18.37 -10.38 -22.32
C ASP A 110 17.53 -10.72 -23.56
N ARG A 111 16.27 -10.29 -23.67
CA ARG A 111 15.41 -10.59 -24.83
C ARG A 111 14.84 -9.36 -25.53
N THR A 112 15.56 -8.94 -26.57
CA THR A 112 15.08 -8.17 -27.75
C THR A 112 14.58 -6.73 -27.53
N GLY A 113 15.42 -5.78 -27.98
CA GLY A 113 15.14 -4.36 -28.20
C GLY A 113 13.89 -4.03 -29.04
N ARG A 114 12.71 -4.07 -28.43
CA ARG A 114 11.49 -3.42 -28.93
C ARG A 114 10.47 -3.31 -27.80
N SER A 115 10.27 -2.15 -27.24
CA SER A 115 8.94 -1.60 -26.95
C SER A 115 9.00 -0.50 -25.89
N SER A 116 8.49 0.66 -26.21
CA SER A 116 8.30 1.80 -25.29
C SER A 116 7.30 1.54 -24.14
N HIS A 117 6.59 0.40 -24.18
CA HIS A 117 5.71 -0.07 -23.10
C HIS A 117 6.47 -0.92 -22.05
N ARG A 118 7.71 -1.36 -22.34
CA ARG A 118 8.56 -2.16 -21.47
C ARG A 118 9.38 -1.35 -20.46
N GLN A 119 9.60 -0.07 -20.69
CA GLN A 119 10.32 0.79 -19.74
C GLN A 119 9.58 0.95 -18.44
N ASP A 120 8.23 1.03 -18.45
CA ASP A 120 7.43 1.15 -17.21
C ASP A 120 7.44 -0.14 -16.36
N THR A 121 7.57 -1.32 -16.98
CA THR A 121 7.65 -2.60 -16.26
C THR A 121 9.04 -2.89 -15.71
N ALA A 122 10.10 -2.52 -16.43
CA ALA A 122 11.49 -2.67 -15.96
C ALA A 122 11.86 -1.69 -14.84
N ASP A 123 11.20 -0.54 -14.78
CA ASP A 123 11.43 0.47 -13.71
C ASP A 123 10.73 0.11 -12.39
N GLY A 124 9.75 -0.78 -12.39
CA GLY A 124 8.99 -1.17 -11.20
C GLY A 124 9.87 -1.73 -10.06
N PRO A 125 10.64 -2.80 -10.28
CA PRO A 125 11.50 -3.39 -9.27
C PRO A 125 12.58 -2.46 -8.77
N ARG A 126 13.21 -1.70 -9.66
CA ARG A 126 14.21 -0.69 -9.29
C ARG A 126 13.60 0.41 -8.41
N ARG A 127 12.40 0.85 -8.74
CA ARG A 127 11.64 1.83 -7.95
C ARG A 127 11.34 1.31 -6.56
N LEU A 128 10.92 0.06 -6.47
CA LEU A 128 10.66 -0.61 -5.20
C LEU A 128 11.91 -0.74 -4.34
N ALA A 129 13.04 -1.14 -4.91
CA ALA A 129 14.31 -1.19 -4.21
C ALA A 129 14.73 0.18 -3.66
N LEU A 130 14.59 1.23 -4.46
CA LEU A 130 14.86 2.60 -4.01
C LEU A 130 13.95 3.00 -2.84
N LEU A 131 12.67 2.66 -2.88
CA LEU A 131 11.73 2.92 -1.79
C LEU A 131 12.11 2.18 -0.50
N LEU A 132 12.56 0.93 -0.59
CA LEU A 132 13.03 0.16 0.58
C LEU A 132 14.28 0.80 1.21
N VAL A 133 15.23 1.23 0.38
CA VAL A 133 16.42 1.95 0.87
C VAL A 133 16.02 3.26 1.54
N GLU A 134 15.15 4.05 0.92
CA GLU A 134 14.63 5.30 1.47
C GLU A 134 13.87 5.07 2.79
N PHE A 135 13.10 3.99 2.89
CA PHE A 135 12.40 3.58 4.10
C PHE A 135 13.36 3.37 5.28
N TRP A 136 14.45 2.64 5.04
CA TRP A 136 15.47 2.40 6.05
C TRP A 136 16.23 3.68 6.40
N LEU A 137 16.65 4.45 5.39
CA LEU A 137 17.37 5.71 5.61
C LEU A 137 16.51 6.70 6.42
N TYR A 138 15.21 6.77 6.13
CA TYR A 138 14.28 7.61 6.87
C TYR A 138 14.19 7.17 8.34
N GLY A 139 14.00 5.87 8.59
CA GLY A 139 13.97 5.32 9.95
C GLY A 139 15.27 5.51 10.74
N MET A 140 16.42 5.44 10.07
CA MET A 140 17.71 5.66 10.72
C MET A 140 18.00 7.14 11.03
N ARG A 141 17.39 8.07 10.29
CA ARG A 141 17.59 9.52 10.47
C ARG A 141 16.57 10.18 11.39
N ASP A 142 15.39 9.61 11.50
CA ASP A 142 14.29 10.10 12.34
C ASP A 142 13.97 9.06 13.42
N TYR A 143 14.25 9.41 14.69
CA TYR A 143 14.10 8.48 15.80
C TYR A 143 12.66 8.02 16.00
N ALA A 144 11.68 8.93 15.88
CA ALA A 144 10.27 8.59 16.02
C ALA A 144 9.76 7.71 14.87
N ALA A 145 10.22 7.98 13.64
CA ALA A 145 9.94 7.13 12.49
C ALA A 145 10.62 5.77 12.64
N GLY A 146 11.85 5.73 13.15
CA GLY A 146 12.61 4.50 13.37
C GLY A 146 11.88 3.51 14.27
N TRP A 147 11.31 3.97 15.39
CA TRP A 147 10.48 3.13 16.27
C TRP A 147 9.26 2.55 15.55
N ARG A 148 8.54 3.36 14.81
CA ARG A 148 7.35 2.89 14.06
C ARG A 148 7.70 1.90 12.95
N ILE A 149 8.85 2.08 12.30
CA ILE A 149 9.38 1.16 11.30
C ILE A 149 9.83 -0.16 11.95
N ALA A 150 10.46 -0.09 13.13
CA ALA A 150 10.84 -1.28 13.89
C ALA A 150 9.62 -2.11 14.32
N ASP A 151 8.55 -1.46 14.77
CA ASP A 151 7.29 -2.12 15.11
C ASP A 151 6.67 -2.80 13.87
N TRP A 152 6.65 -2.12 12.74
CA TRP A 152 6.17 -2.70 11.47
C TRP A 152 6.96 -3.96 11.07
N TYR A 153 8.31 -3.92 11.18
CA TYR A 153 9.14 -5.12 10.94
C TYR A 153 8.90 -6.22 11.97
N ALA A 154 8.64 -5.87 13.24
CA ALA A 154 8.32 -6.85 14.28
C ALA A 154 7.02 -7.60 13.97
N GLU A 155 5.99 -6.88 13.52
CA GLU A 155 4.73 -7.49 13.07
C GLU A 155 4.93 -8.42 11.87
N ARG A 156 5.71 -8.00 10.86
CA ARG A 156 6.03 -8.84 9.68
C ARG A 156 6.78 -10.10 10.07
N ARG A 157 7.80 -9.99 10.94
CA ARG A 157 8.52 -11.18 11.45
C ARG A 157 7.61 -12.11 12.23
N ALA A 158 6.71 -11.60 13.04
CA ALA A 158 5.76 -12.41 13.80
C ALA A 158 4.78 -13.16 12.89
N GLN A 159 4.29 -12.51 11.83
CA GLN A 159 3.44 -13.14 10.81
C GLN A 159 4.17 -14.29 10.12
N LEU A 160 5.40 -14.04 9.63
CA LEU A 160 6.20 -15.06 8.97
C LEU A 160 6.57 -16.21 9.93
N ALA A 161 6.94 -15.89 11.17
CA ALA A 161 7.27 -16.91 12.18
C ALA A 161 6.10 -17.85 12.49
N ALA A 162 4.85 -17.36 12.41
CA ALA A 162 3.65 -18.17 12.61
C ALA A 162 3.44 -19.23 11.50
N GLU A 163 4.02 -19.02 10.33
CA GLU A 163 3.94 -19.93 9.17
C GLU A 163 5.15 -20.90 9.09
N LEU A 164 6.19 -20.68 9.91
CA LEU A 164 7.42 -21.46 9.89
C LEU A 164 7.46 -22.53 10.99
N GLU A 165 7.86 -23.74 10.62
CA GLU A 165 8.18 -24.79 11.58
C GLU A 165 9.63 -24.65 12.10
N PRO A 166 9.93 -25.12 13.33
CA PRO A 166 11.31 -25.21 13.80
C PRO A 166 12.14 -26.11 12.88
N ALA A 167 13.32 -25.67 12.48
CA ALA A 167 14.24 -26.49 11.68
C ALA A 167 15.69 -26.20 12.08
N ASP A 168 16.53 -27.23 12.03
CA ASP A 168 17.98 -27.14 12.30
C ASP A 168 18.34 -26.52 13.66
N GLY A 169 17.45 -26.64 14.66
CA GLY A 169 17.65 -26.04 15.98
C GLY A 169 17.43 -24.54 16.04
N ILE A 170 16.96 -23.91 14.95
CA ILE A 170 16.67 -22.48 14.88
C ILE A 170 15.19 -22.24 15.15
N ALA A 171 14.88 -21.36 16.09
CA ALA A 171 13.50 -20.99 16.42
C ALA A 171 12.79 -20.28 15.24
N PRO A 172 11.46 -20.44 15.08
CA PRO A 172 10.71 -19.79 14.00
C PRO A 172 10.92 -18.28 13.92
N ALA A 173 11.03 -17.58 15.05
CA ALA A 173 11.27 -16.14 15.09
C ALA A 173 12.65 -15.74 14.51
N ASP A 174 13.68 -16.53 14.80
CA ASP A 174 15.03 -16.30 14.27
C ASP A 174 15.08 -16.65 12.77
N ARG A 175 14.42 -17.74 12.37
CA ARG A 175 14.26 -18.09 10.96
C ARG A 175 13.55 -16.99 10.18
N ALA A 176 12.44 -16.46 10.68
CA ALA A 176 11.74 -15.34 10.05
C ALA A 176 12.63 -14.10 9.89
N THR A 177 13.45 -13.80 10.89
CA THR A 177 14.40 -12.69 10.84
C THR A 177 15.47 -12.92 9.76
N LEU A 178 16.05 -14.11 9.71
CA LEU A 178 17.05 -14.49 8.71
C LEU A 178 16.47 -14.49 7.30
N THR A 179 15.29 -15.06 7.11
CA THR A 179 14.59 -15.07 5.81
C THR A 179 14.39 -13.65 5.28
N LEU A 180 13.80 -12.76 6.07
CA LEU A 180 13.59 -11.37 5.64
C LEU A 180 14.90 -10.63 5.34
N ALA A 181 15.96 -10.88 6.11
CA ALA A 181 17.28 -10.26 5.88
C ALA A 181 17.93 -10.78 4.59
N LEU A 182 17.85 -12.08 4.35
CA LEU A 182 18.42 -12.70 3.15
C LEU A 182 17.65 -12.29 1.89
N ASP A 183 16.33 -12.35 1.91
CA ASP A 183 15.48 -11.98 0.78
C ASP A 183 15.78 -10.56 0.31
N VAL A 184 15.74 -9.60 1.21
CA VAL A 184 16.02 -8.19 0.86
C VAL A 184 17.47 -8.01 0.42
N GLY A 185 18.43 -8.63 1.11
CA GLY A 185 19.85 -8.52 0.79
C GLY A 185 20.19 -9.11 -0.58
N LEU A 186 19.66 -10.29 -0.89
CA LEU A 186 19.88 -10.96 -2.17
C LEU A 186 19.18 -10.24 -3.32
N ALA A 187 17.96 -9.75 -3.09
CA ALA A 187 17.24 -8.96 -4.08
C ALA A 187 17.99 -7.68 -4.48
N PHE A 188 18.58 -6.95 -3.53
CA PHE A 188 19.42 -5.80 -3.84
C PHE A 188 20.70 -6.17 -4.61
N GLN A 189 21.35 -7.27 -4.26
CA GLN A 189 22.53 -7.75 -4.98
C GLN A 189 22.19 -8.19 -6.40
N HIS A 190 21.06 -8.88 -6.59
CA HIS A 190 20.55 -9.27 -7.90
C HIS A 190 20.32 -8.05 -8.82
N LEU A 191 19.71 -6.99 -8.32
CA LEU A 191 19.49 -5.76 -9.08
C LEU A 191 20.78 -5.06 -9.52
N LEU A 192 21.89 -5.25 -8.76
CA LEU A 192 23.16 -4.67 -9.07
C LEU A 192 24.00 -5.57 -10.00
N ASP A 193 23.93 -6.88 -9.81
CA ASP A 193 24.73 -7.87 -10.56
C ASP A 193 23.97 -9.19 -10.75
N PRO A 194 22.98 -9.21 -11.66
CA PRO A 194 22.15 -10.39 -11.90
C PRO A 194 22.94 -11.59 -12.45
N ALA A 195 24.12 -11.34 -13.04
CA ALA A 195 24.96 -12.41 -13.57
C ALA A 195 25.66 -13.22 -12.48
N ARG A 196 26.01 -12.57 -11.33
CA ARG A 196 26.68 -13.24 -10.20
C ARG A 196 25.75 -13.64 -9.09
N VAL A 197 24.60 -12.99 -8.98
CA VAL A 197 23.55 -13.29 -8.00
C VAL A 197 22.25 -13.56 -8.77
N PRO A 198 22.12 -14.74 -9.38
CA PRO A 198 20.92 -15.07 -10.15
C PRO A 198 19.70 -15.25 -9.24
N ALA A 199 18.50 -15.04 -9.79
CA ALA A 199 17.25 -15.07 -9.04
C ALA A 199 16.93 -16.45 -8.44
N ASP A 200 17.42 -17.52 -9.04
CA ASP A 200 17.23 -18.90 -8.61
C ASP A 200 18.22 -19.37 -7.53
N LEU A 201 19.13 -18.50 -7.10
CA LEU A 201 20.14 -18.84 -6.08
C LEU A 201 19.51 -19.26 -4.74
N TYR A 202 18.26 -18.86 -4.46
CA TYR A 202 17.61 -18.97 -3.15
C TYR A 202 16.11 -19.31 -3.24
N THR A 203 15.70 -20.02 -4.29
CA THR A 203 14.35 -20.62 -4.43
C THR A 203 14.25 -22.04 -3.84
#